data_a2d8832159d66475b55009cf8ebf30f8
#
_entry.id   a2d8832159d66475b55009cf8ebf30f8
#
_cell.length_a   1.000
_cell.length_b   1.000
_cell.length_c   1.000
_cell.angle_alpha   90.00
_cell.angle_beta   90.00
_cell.angle_gamma   90.00
#
_symmetry.space_group_name_H-M   'P 1'
#
loop_
_entity.id
_entity.type
_entity.pdbx_description
1 polymer ?
#
loop_
_entity_poly.entity_id
_entity_poly.type
_entity_poly.pdbx_seq_one_letter_code
_entity_poly.pdbx_strand_id
1 'polypeptide(L)'
;MDVVYERCAGIDISKADVKVCIRVPGPGKGTRRRGEVRTFPAMTSGLLAMRDWLLAEGVTVVGMEATGSYWKPVFYLLENDMECWLLNARHMEAVPGRKTDVKDSEWIAKLVEHGLVRPSFVPPQPIRQLRDLTRYRTDVVRERAREAQRLQNLLEDCGIKLTSVVSDFLGVSGRGMLKALIGGERDPRVLAELAAPNLRTRREVLIEALTGYFTDHHAFLAQTMLDRIDEATAMEQRLNARIAEHIRPFQRQVELLATIPGVSAHTAEVILAEIGADISRFPSAGHLASWAGVCPGNYESAGKSPSGRTRPGDPWLKGVLGQAAISACRTKDTYLAARYRRLVGRRGRRRALVALQHSILISIWHMFARDIEYSDLGGGDFLERTGKTRATRRLVSQLNRLGYQVNLQPVEAT
;
A
#
# COMPACT_ATOMS: atom_id res chain seq x y z
N MET A 1 -6.77 36.71 14.76
CA MET A 1 -7.24 35.34 14.40
C MET A 1 -8.12 34.87 15.54
N ASP A 2 -9.27 34.34 15.22
CA ASP A 2 -10.20 33.84 16.23
C ASP A 2 -9.68 32.50 16.78
N VAL A 3 -9.95 32.28 18.08
CA VAL A 3 -9.61 31.02 18.75
C VAL A 3 -10.71 30.01 18.44
N VAL A 4 -10.32 28.91 17.82
CA VAL A 4 -11.22 27.79 17.48
C VAL A 4 -11.24 26.74 18.60
N TYR A 5 -10.06 26.45 19.17
CA TYR A 5 -9.90 25.48 20.25
C TYR A 5 -9.40 26.18 21.50
N GLU A 6 -10.29 26.34 22.48
CA GLU A 6 -9.98 27.11 23.70
C GLU A 6 -8.96 26.43 24.61
N ARG A 7 -8.95 25.11 24.66
CA ARG A 7 -8.07 24.30 25.51
C ARG A 7 -7.34 23.27 24.69
N CYS A 8 -6.14 23.65 24.22
CA CYS A 8 -5.35 22.83 23.34
C CYS A 8 -3.88 22.75 23.77
N ALA A 9 -3.17 21.77 23.21
CA ALA A 9 -1.74 21.67 23.39
C ALA A 9 -1.02 21.33 22.07
N GLY A 10 0.24 21.75 21.99
CA GLY A 10 1.19 21.35 20.96
C GLY A 10 2.29 20.52 21.60
N ILE A 11 2.64 19.41 20.96
CA ILE A 11 3.60 18.44 21.44
C ILE A 11 4.72 18.28 20.42
N ASP A 12 5.94 18.58 20.83
CA ASP A 12 7.17 18.28 20.11
C ASP A 12 7.84 17.07 20.74
N ILE A 13 8.16 16.04 19.93
CA ILE A 13 8.55 14.72 20.40
C ILE A 13 9.95 14.39 19.91
N SER A 14 10.87 14.16 20.84
CA SER A 14 12.20 13.61 20.60
C SER A 14 12.29 12.16 21.11
N LYS A 15 13.43 11.52 20.87
CA LYS A 15 13.73 10.18 21.42
C LYS A 15 13.82 10.19 22.95
N ALA A 16 14.31 11.27 23.53
CA ALA A 16 14.65 11.35 24.95
C ALA A 16 13.55 12.03 25.78
N ASP A 17 12.90 13.03 25.21
CA ASP A 17 11.94 13.87 25.89
C ASP A 17 10.78 14.30 24.99
N VAL A 18 9.75 14.82 25.64
CA VAL A 18 8.55 15.38 25.02
C VAL A 18 8.32 16.78 25.58
N LYS A 19 8.35 17.79 24.71
CA LYS A 19 8.07 19.18 25.06
C LYS A 19 6.62 19.50 24.74
N VAL A 20 5.88 19.97 25.70
CA VAL A 20 4.44 20.23 25.59
C VAL A 20 4.14 21.67 25.93
N CYS A 21 3.49 22.37 25.03
CA CYS A 21 2.95 23.71 25.25
C CYS A 21 1.43 23.64 25.35
N ILE A 22 0.84 24.00 26.48
CA ILE A 22 -0.61 24.21 26.59
C ILE A 22 -1.00 25.64 26.24
N ARG A 23 -2.22 25.78 25.70
CA ARG A 23 -2.87 27.08 25.50
C ARG A 23 -4.31 26.99 26.00
N VAL A 24 -4.56 27.68 27.13
CA VAL A 24 -5.83 27.64 27.85
C VAL A 24 -6.30 29.06 28.19
N PRO A 25 -7.58 29.27 28.49
CA PRO A 25 -8.07 30.57 29.00
C PRO A 25 -7.32 31.01 30.27
N GLY A 26 -7.05 32.29 30.40
CA GLY A 26 -6.50 32.85 31.65
C GLY A 26 -7.50 32.82 32.78
N PRO A 27 -7.07 33.05 34.05
CA PRO A 27 -7.88 32.87 35.26
C PRO A 27 -9.06 33.82 35.44
N GLY A 28 -9.30 34.80 34.58
CA GLY A 28 -10.40 35.77 34.68
C GLY A 28 -11.08 36.05 33.34
N LYS A 29 -12.34 36.52 33.37
CA LYS A 29 -13.07 36.94 32.15
C LYS A 29 -12.29 38.06 31.43
N GLY A 30 -11.94 37.85 30.16
CA GLY A 30 -11.20 38.82 29.34
C GLY A 30 -9.67 38.85 29.56
N THR A 31 -9.11 37.93 30.35
CA THR A 31 -7.67 37.84 30.60
C THR A 31 -6.94 37.23 29.40
N ARG A 32 -5.66 37.63 29.25
CA ARG A 32 -4.76 37.09 28.24
C ARG A 32 -4.68 35.55 28.34
N ARG A 33 -4.65 34.87 27.19
CA ARG A 33 -4.45 33.42 27.11
C ARG A 33 -3.18 33.00 27.86
N ARG A 34 -3.28 31.93 28.68
CA ARG A 34 -2.14 31.33 29.38
C ARG A 34 -1.47 30.32 28.43
N GLY A 35 -0.20 30.48 28.24
CA GLY A 35 0.68 29.50 27.60
C GLY A 35 1.72 29.04 28.61
N GLU A 36 1.86 27.72 28.78
CA GLU A 36 2.85 27.12 29.67
C GLU A 36 3.53 25.96 28.92
N VAL A 37 4.87 25.91 29.01
CA VAL A 37 5.67 24.83 28.40
C VAL A 37 6.28 23.96 29.51
N ARG A 38 6.10 22.65 29.37
CA ARG A 38 6.78 21.65 30.21
C ARG A 38 7.48 20.63 29.39
N THR A 39 8.56 20.09 29.93
CA THR A 39 9.32 18.97 29.33
C THR A 39 9.16 17.73 30.19
N PHE A 40 8.85 16.61 29.55
CA PHE A 40 8.67 15.32 30.20
C PHE A 40 9.64 14.30 29.59
N PRO A 41 10.21 13.38 30.37
CA PRO A 41 10.96 12.26 29.81
C PRO A 41 10.07 11.40 28.90
N ALA A 42 10.61 10.91 27.78
CA ALA A 42 9.89 10.02 26.86
C ALA A 42 9.76 8.58 27.41
N MET A 43 9.88 8.38 28.70
CA MET A 43 9.63 7.14 29.42
C MET A 43 8.16 7.06 29.87
N THR A 44 7.65 5.85 30.07
CA THR A 44 6.24 5.64 30.42
C THR A 44 5.77 6.49 31.60
N SER A 45 6.57 6.59 32.68
CA SER A 45 6.23 7.41 33.84
C SER A 45 6.14 8.91 33.50
N GLY A 46 7.03 9.41 32.64
CA GLY A 46 7.02 10.79 32.19
C GLY A 46 5.81 11.07 31.29
N LEU A 47 5.47 10.14 30.39
CA LEU A 47 4.30 10.25 29.52
C LEU A 47 2.99 10.21 30.31
N LEU A 48 2.90 9.39 31.37
CA LEU A 48 1.75 9.38 32.28
C LEU A 48 1.62 10.70 33.03
N ALA A 49 2.72 11.24 33.59
CA ALA A 49 2.72 12.55 34.23
C ALA A 49 2.31 13.68 33.27
N MET A 50 2.71 13.61 32.01
CA MET A 50 2.28 14.53 30.95
C MET A 50 0.77 14.43 30.71
N ARG A 51 0.22 13.23 30.56
CA ARG A 51 -1.22 12.99 30.37
C ARG A 51 -2.01 13.57 31.55
N ASP A 52 -1.60 13.26 32.78
CA ASP A 52 -2.29 13.69 33.99
C ASP A 52 -2.27 15.23 34.11
N TRP A 53 -1.15 15.87 33.73
CA TRP A 53 -1.07 17.32 33.66
C TRP A 53 -2.02 17.92 32.61
N LEU A 54 -2.06 17.34 31.40
CA LEU A 54 -2.97 17.80 30.32
C LEU A 54 -4.43 17.68 30.73
N LEU A 55 -4.80 16.58 31.40
CA LEU A 55 -6.16 16.39 31.96
C LEU A 55 -6.50 17.42 33.06
N ALA A 56 -5.57 17.66 33.99
CA ALA A 56 -5.74 18.66 35.05
C ALA A 56 -5.93 20.09 34.50
N GLU A 57 -5.28 20.42 33.36
CA GLU A 57 -5.45 21.69 32.66
C GLU A 57 -6.69 21.72 31.76
N GLY A 58 -7.45 20.61 31.69
CA GLY A 58 -8.67 20.48 30.90
C GLY A 58 -8.43 20.57 29.38
N VAL A 59 -7.27 20.13 28.88
CA VAL A 59 -6.95 20.10 27.45
C VAL A 59 -7.87 19.11 26.76
N THR A 60 -8.50 19.54 25.66
CA THR A 60 -9.44 18.72 24.88
C THR A 60 -8.86 18.25 23.55
N VAL A 61 -7.89 18.96 23.01
CA VAL A 61 -7.24 18.62 21.74
C VAL A 61 -5.72 18.82 21.82
N VAL A 62 -4.97 17.86 21.28
CA VAL A 62 -3.51 17.92 21.20
C VAL A 62 -3.04 17.73 19.77
N GLY A 63 -2.11 18.55 19.31
CA GLY A 63 -1.40 18.38 18.05
C GLY A 63 0.01 17.91 18.29
N MET A 64 0.49 16.96 17.46
CA MET A 64 1.87 16.46 17.51
C MET A 64 2.42 16.24 16.11
N GLU A 65 3.72 16.46 15.94
CA GLU A 65 4.36 16.25 14.65
C GLU A 65 4.64 14.77 14.36
N ALA A 66 4.43 14.35 13.12
CA ALA A 66 4.67 12.99 12.64
C ALA A 66 6.18 12.74 12.41
N THR A 67 6.99 12.81 13.48
CA THR A 67 8.44 12.59 13.42
C THR A 67 8.78 11.11 13.66
N GLY A 68 9.17 10.40 12.60
CA GLY A 68 9.53 8.98 12.67
C GLY A 68 8.41 8.12 13.27
N SER A 69 8.76 7.31 14.29
CA SER A 69 7.81 6.46 15.04
C SER A 69 7.60 6.95 16.48
N TYR A 70 8.27 8.00 16.92
CA TYR A 70 8.28 8.47 18.31
C TYR A 70 6.92 9.02 18.77
N TRP A 71 6.09 9.48 17.84
CA TRP A 71 4.74 9.96 18.13
C TRP A 71 3.78 8.86 18.60
N LYS A 72 4.02 7.60 18.22
CA LYS A 72 3.10 6.47 18.50
C LYS A 72 2.79 6.28 19.98
N PRO A 73 3.78 6.15 20.89
CA PRO A 73 3.51 5.99 22.31
C PRO A 73 2.70 7.15 22.92
N VAL A 74 3.00 8.38 22.49
CA VAL A 74 2.30 9.59 22.96
C VAL A 74 0.86 9.60 22.47
N PHE A 75 0.66 9.39 21.18
CA PHE A 75 -0.67 9.35 20.56
C PHE A 75 -1.56 8.27 21.19
N TYR A 76 -1.02 7.04 21.31
CA TYR A 76 -1.78 5.89 21.82
C TYR A 76 -2.12 6.02 23.31
N LEU A 77 -1.33 6.77 24.08
CA LEU A 77 -1.63 7.08 25.46
C LEU A 77 -2.77 8.10 25.60
N LEU A 78 -2.81 9.09 24.70
CA LEU A 78 -3.71 10.24 24.81
C LEU A 78 -5.05 10.07 24.07
N GLU A 79 -5.12 9.20 23.06
CA GLU A 79 -6.26 9.11 22.13
C GLU A 79 -7.60 8.71 22.78
N ASN A 80 -7.57 8.12 23.98
CA ASN A 80 -8.78 7.75 24.71
C ASN A 80 -9.31 8.88 25.60
N ASP A 81 -8.46 9.87 25.94
CA ASP A 81 -8.76 10.91 26.90
C ASP A 81 -9.03 12.28 26.22
N MET A 82 -8.44 12.49 25.01
CA MET A 82 -8.54 13.75 24.29
C MET A 82 -8.40 13.54 22.78
N GLU A 83 -8.83 14.52 22.00
CA GLU A 83 -8.68 14.51 20.55
C GLU A 83 -7.20 14.68 20.16
N CYS A 84 -6.63 13.70 19.45
CA CYS A 84 -5.23 13.68 19.04
C CYS A 84 -5.06 13.93 17.54
N TRP A 85 -4.30 14.96 17.20
CA TRP A 85 -3.96 15.33 15.84
C TRP A 85 -2.50 15.01 15.51
N LEU A 86 -2.30 14.05 14.64
CA LEU A 86 -0.99 13.84 14.05
C LEU A 86 -0.80 14.77 12.85
N LEU A 87 0.16 15.67 12.92
CA LEU A 87 0.36 16.76 11.97
C LEU A 87 1.50 16.43 11.01
N ASN A 88 1.30 16.74 9.72
CA ASN A 88 2.35 16.59 8.71
C ASN A 88 3.26 17.83 8.71
N ALA A 89 4.57 17.63 8.88
CA ALA A 89 5.58 18.69 8.88
C ALA A 89 5.47 19.64 7.68
N ARG A 90 5.27 19.11 6.48
CA ARG A 90 5.12 19.92 5.26
C ARG A 90 3.89 20.85 5.27
N HIS A 91 2.81 20.43 5.92
CA HIS A 91 1.61 21.27 6.06
C HIS A 91 1.86 22.40 7.06
N MET A 92 2.62 22.14 8.12
CA MET A 92 2.98 23.15 9.12
C MET A 92 3.97 24.18 8.56
N GLU A 93 4.93 23.76 7.73
CA GLU A 93 5.87 24.63 7.03
C GLU A 93 5.20 25.57 6.01
N ALA A 94 4.07 25.14 5.44
CA ALA A 94 3.31 25.94 4.46
C ALA A 94 2.51 27.07 5.11
N VAL A 95 2.34 27.10 6.44
CA VAL A 95 1.64 28.16 7.16
C VAL A 95 2.63 29.34 7.39
N PRO A 96 2.35 30.56 6.90
CA PRO A 96 3.23 31.71 7.11
C PRO A 96 3.48 31.98 8.60
N GLY A 97 4.72 32.02 9.01
CA GLY A 97 5.14 32.30 10.39
C GLY A 97 6.62 32.05 10.61
N ARG A 98 7.16 32.54 11.70
CA ARG A 98 8.57 32.35 12.04
C ARG A 98 8.73 31.06 12.84
N LYS A 99 9.32 30.04 12.23
CA LYS A 99 9.77 28.83 12.92
C LYS A 99 11.16 29.10 13.52
N THR A 100 11.29 28.91 14.83
CA THR A 100 12.59 28.88 15.52
C THR A 100 12.64 27.59 16.33
N ASP A 101 13.75 26.88 16.31
CA ASP A 101 13.94 25.53 16.88
C ASP A 101 13.59 25.40 18.38
N VAL A 102 13.53 26.51 19.11
CA VAL A 102 13.22 26.54 20.55
C VAL A 102 11.70 26.53 20.85
N LYS A 103 10.86 26.67 19.80
CA LYS A 103 9.41 26.94 19.98
C LYS A 103 8.48 26.01 19.20
N ASP A 104 8.94 24.80 18.84
CA ASP A 104 8.12 23.91 17.99
C ASP A 104 6.82 23.51 18.69
N SER A 105 6.82 23.17 19.97
CA SER A 105 5.58 22.87 20.73
C SER A 105 4.66 24.08 20.85
N GLU A 106 5.22 25.31 21.04
CA GLU A 106 4.42 26.55 21.06
C GLU A 106 3.79 26.86 19.72
N TRP A 107 4.56 26.62 18.63
CA TRP A 107 4.08 26.82 17.27
C TRP A 107 2.96 25.83 16.94
N ILE A 108 3.15 24.54 17.23
CA ILE A 108 2.12 23.51 17.07
C ILE A 108 0.85 23.88 17.85
N ALA A 109 1.00 24.29 19.11
CA ALA A 109 -0.13 24.73 19.94
C ALA A 109 -0.91 25.90 19.34
N LYS A 110 -0.21 26.90 18.77
CA LYS A 110 -0.84 28.04 18.05
C LYS A 110 -1.58 27.58 16.80
N LEU A 111 -0.99 26.71 16.01
CA LEU A 111 -1.63 26.16 14.80
C LEU A 111 -2.92 25.42 15.13
N VAL A 112 -2.90 24.61 16.19
CA VAL A 112 -4.09 23.90 16.70
C VAL A 112 -5.13 24.88 17.21
N GLU A 113 -4.74 25.84 18.07
CA GLU A 113 -5.60 26.85 18.65
C GLU A 113 -6.48 27.57 17.63
N HIS A 114 -5.88 27.92 16.48
CA HIS A 114 -6.56 28.66 15.40
C HIS A 114 -7.11 27.76 14.26
N GLY A 115 -7.05 26.43 14.40
CA GLY A 115 -7.56 25.49 13.38
C GLY A 115 -6.83 25.58 12.04
N LEU A 116 -5.55 26.02 12.02
CA LEU A 116 -4.75 26.24 10.79
C LEU A 116 -4.15 24.97 10.21
N VAL A 117 -4.26 23.87 10.92
CA VAL A 117 -3.73 22.54 10.53
C VAL A 117 -4.83 21.50 10.52
N ARG A 118 -4.63 20.44 9.71
CA ARG A 118 -5.54 19.31 9.63
C ARG A 118 -4.85 18.05 10.10
N PRO A 119 -5.52 17.19 10.87
CA PRO A 119 -4.97 15.93 11.32
C PRO A 119 -4.74 14.96 10.14
N SER A 120 -3.64 14.24 10.21
CA SER A 120 -3.38 13.07 9.37
C SER A 120 -4.23 11.90 9.84
N PHE A 121 -4.58 11.01 8.92
CA PHE A 121 -5.33 9.81 9.26
C PHE A 121 -4.48 8.84 10.09
N VAL A 122 -4.89 8.59 11.33
CA VAL A 122 -4.39 7.52 12.19
C VAL A 122 -5.56 6.54 12.41
N PRO A 123 -5.45 5.28 11.97
CA PRO A 123 -6.55 4.33 12.13
C PRO A 123 -6.72 3.90 13.59
N PRO A 124 -7.91 3.39 13.96
CA PRO A 124 -8.15 2.84 15.30
C PRO A 124 -7.30 1.61 15.58
N GLN A 125 -7.11 1.29 16.86
CA GLN A 125 -6.20 0.23 17.31
C GLN A 125 -6.34 -1.11 16.57
N PRO A 126 -7.55 -1.68 16.34
CA PRO A 126 -7.66 -2.96 15.62
C PRO A 126 -7.10 -2.90 14.19
N ILE A 127 -7.31 -1.78 13.49
CA ILE A 127 -6.78 -1.57 12.14
C ILE A 127 -5.26 -1.33 12.17
N ARG A 128 -4.72 -0.66 13.21
CA ARG A 128 -3.26 -0.50 13.37
C ARG A 128 -2.57 -1.85 13.57
N GLN A 129 -3.14 -2.71 14.41
CA GLN A 129 -2.63 -4.07 14.64
C GLN A 129 -2.66 -4.90 13.34
N LEU A 130 -3.75 -4.84 12.60
CA LEU A 130 -3.86 -5.47 11.29
C LEU A 130 -2.81 -4.92 10.30
N ARG A 131 -2.59 -3.60 10.29
CA ARG A 131 -1.59 -2.93 9.46
C ARG A 131 -0.17 -3.40 9.79
N ASP A 132 0.19 -3.52 11.05
CA ASP A 132 1.50 -4.00 11.46
C ASP A 132 1.71 -5.46 10.98
N LEU A 133 0.71 -6.32 11.12
CA LEU A 133 0.74 -7.71 10.67
C LEU A 133 0.87 -7.82 9.13
N THR A 134 0.06 -7.09 8.38
CA THR A 134 0.06 -7.15 6.91
C THR A 134 1.34 -6.56 6.30
N ARG A 135 1.89 -5.52 6.91
CA ARG A 135 3.18 -4.93 6.51
C ARG A 135 4.32 -5.90 6.78
N TYR A 136 4.37 -6.47 7.99
CA TYR A 136 5.40 -7.44 8.33
C TYR A 136 5.33 -8.69 7.44
N ARG A 137 4.12 -9.22 7.18
CA ARG A 137 3.93 -10.30 6.20
C ARG A 137 4.49 -9.93 4.82
N THR A 138 4.23 -8.71 4.36
CA THR A 138 4.74 -8.25 3.06
C THR A 138 6.27 -8.20 3.04
N ASP A 139 6.91 -7.82 4.14
CA ASP A 139 8.38 -7.81 4.23
C ASP A 139 8.94 -9.23 4.25
N VAL A 140 8.34 -10.16 5.00
CA VAL A 140 8.71 -11.58 5.01
C VAL A 140 8.62 -12.20 3.61
N VAL A 141 7.52 -11.93 2.87
CA VAL A 141 7.35 -12.40 1.48
C VAL A 141 8.44 -11.82 0.56
N ARG A 142 8.78 -10.54 0.72
CA ARG A 142 9.86 -9.90 -0.04
C ARG A 142 11.23 -10.50 0.30
N GLU A 143 11.49 -10.82 1.55
CA GLU A 143 12.72 -11.48 2.00
C GLU A 143 12.85 -12.88 1.40
N ARG A 144 11.76 -13.66 1.45
CA ARG A 144 11.71 -14.98 0.79
C ARG A 144 12.01 -14.88 -0.70
N ALA A 145 11.41 -13.92 -1.40
CA ALA A 145 11.64 -13.73 -2.82
C ALA A 145 13.10 -13.33 -3.14
N ARG A 146 13.71 -12.49 -2.27
CA ARG A 146 15.14 -12.13 -2.41
C ARG A 146 16.04 -13.34 -2.19
N GLU A 147 15.72 -14.20 -1.23
CA GLU A 147 16.51 -15.40 -0.96
C GLU A 147 16.37 -16.42 -2.10
N ALA A 148 15.15 -16.59 -2.65
CA ALA A 148 14.93 -17.41 -3.85
C ALA A 148 15.76 -16.90 -5.05
N GLN A 149 15.85 -15.57 -5.23
CA GLN A 149 16.69 -14.99 -6.29
C GLN A 149 18.19 -15.25 -6.06
N ARG A 150 18.65 -15.22 -4.80
CA ARG A 150 20.06 -15.56 -4.48
C ARG A 150 20.36 -17.02 -4.78
N LEU A 151 19.45 -17.93 -4.42
CA LEU A 151 19.59 -19.35 -4.73
C LEU A 151 19.61 -19.58 -6.24
N GLN A 152 18.73 -18.91 -6.99
CA GLN A 152 18.77 -18.96 -8.45
C GLN A 152 20.12 -18.49 -9.01
N ASN A 153 20.66 -17.37 -8.54
CA ASN A 153 21.95 -16.86 -8.98
C ASN A 153 23.08 -17.84 -8.65
N LEU A 154 23.06 -18.46 -7.47
CA LEU A 154 24.03 -19.50 -7.08
C LEU A 154 24.00 -20.69 -8.05
N LEU A 155 22.82 -21.14 -8.48
CA LEU A 155 22.68 -22.21 -9.47
C LEU A 155 23.22 -21.76 -10.84
N GLU A 156 22.92 -20.54 -11.27
CA GLU A 156 23.43 -19.97 -12.51
C GLU A 156 24.98 -19.89 -12.51
N ASP A 157 25.59 -19.50 -11.38
CA ASP A 157 27.04 -19.37 -11.23
C ASP A 157 27.78 -20.73 -11.36
N CYS A 158 27.14 -21.83 -10.96
CA CYS A 158 27.68 -23.18 -11.14
C CYS A 158 27.20 -23.88 -12.43
N GLY A 159 26.53 -23.17 -13.33
CA GLY A 159 26.09 -23.68 -14.64
C GLY A 159 24.77 -24.44 -14.60
N ILE A 160 24.11 -24.57 -13.46
CA ILE A 160 22.81 -25.26 -13.33
C ILE A 160 21.69 -24.32 -13.80
N LYS A 161 21.06 -24.65 -14.92
CA LYS A 161 20.02 -23.81 -15.59
C LYS A 161 18.59 -24.27 -15.28
N LEU A 162 18.35 -24.75 -14.05
CA LEU A 162 17.07 -25.35 -13.65
C LEU A 162 15.87 -24.42 -13.89
N THR A 163 16.02 -23.13 -13.62
CA THR A 163 14.95 -22.12 -13.79
C THR A 163 14.58 -21.86 -15.25
N SER A 164 15.44 -22.24 -16.21
CA SER A 164 15.14 -22.12 -17.63
C SER A 164 14.17 -23.20 -18.13
N VAL A 165 14.08 -24.31 -17.41
CA VAL A 165 13.27 -25.48 -17.80
C VAL A 165 12.06 -25.65 -16.88
N VAL A 166 12.23 -25.39 -15.59
CA VAL A 166 11.22 -25.54 -14.55
C VAL A 166 10.71 -24.15 -14.13
N SER A 167 9.42 -23.91 -14.33
CA SER A 167 8.80 -22.62 -14.03
C SER A 167 8.78 -22.28 -12.52
N ASP A 168 8.72 -23.29 -11.66
CA ASP A 168 8.80 -23.18 -10.21
C ASP A 168 9.88 -24.15 -9.68
N PHE A 169 11.10 -23.68 -9.57
CA PHE A 169 12.23 -24.47 -9.08
C PHE A 169 12.19 -24.72 -7.55
N LEU A 170 11.31 -24.01 -6.84
CA LEU A 170 11.02 -24.24 -5.41
C LEU A 170 9.77 -25.12 -5.20
N GLY A 171 9.10 -25.52 -6.26
CA GLY A 171 8.02 -26.52 -6.21
C GLY A 171 8.54 -27.94 -6.00
N VAL A 172 7.64 -28.92 -5.96
CA VAL A 172 7.95 -30.31 -5.60
C VAL A 172 9.14 -30.88 -6.38
N SER A 173 9.12 -30.80 -7.72
CA SER A 173 10.20 -31.34 -8.56
C SER A 173 11.51 -30.59 -8.40
N GLY A 174 11.46 -29.24 -8.42
CA GLY A 174 12.65 -28.41 -8.24
C GLY A 174 13.33 -28.62 -6.90
N ARG A 175 12.55 -28.66 -5.82
CA ARG A 175 13.07 -28.99 -4.47
C ARG A 175 13.62 -30.40 -4.35
N GLY A 176 12.99 -31.39 -5.00
CA GLY A 176 13.51 -32.74 -5.05
C GLY A 176 14.91 -32.80 -5.67
N MET A 177 15.08 -32.17 -6.82
CA MET A 177 16.37 -32.08 -7.51
C MET A 177 17.41 -31.29 -6.71
N LEU A 178 17.04 -30.15 -6.11
CA LEU A 178 17.92 -29.33 -5.25
C LEU A 178 18.37 -30.10 -4.02
N LYS A 179 17.48 -30.81 -3.32
CA LYS A 179 17.84 -31.62 -2.16
C LYS A 179 18.80 -32.76 -2.52
N ALA A 180 18.61 -33.41 -3.67
CA ALA A 180 19.51 -34.45 -4.16
C ALA A 180 20.89 -33.87 -4.51
N LEU A 181 20.95 -32.71 -5.19
CA LEU A 181 22.22 -31.97 -5.45
C LEU A 181 22.94 -31.64 -4.14
N ILE A 182 22.25 -31.12 -3.16
CA ILE A 182 22.78 -30.79 -1.82
C ILE A 182 23.25 -32.06 -1.12
N GLY A 183 22.52 -33.15 -1.25
CA GLY A 183 22.86 -34.49 -0.69
C GLY A 183 24.04 -35.19 -1.36
N GLY A 184 24.65 -34.59 -2.39
CA GLY A 184 25.84 -35.13 -3.04
C GLY A 184 25.57 -35.82 -4.39
N GLU A 185 24.33 -35.92 -4.86
CA GLU A 185 24.05 -36.45 -6.20
C GLU A 185 24.58 -35.47 -7.27
N ARG A 186 25.31 -36.00 -8.24
CA ARG A 186 25.95 -35.22 -9.34
C ARG A 186 25.60 -35.73 -10.72
N ASP A 187 24.94 -36.91 -10.83
CA ASP A 187 24.49 -37.42 -12.12
C ASP A 187 23.22 -36.70 -12.59
N PRO A 188 23.30 -35.88 -13.66
CA PRO A 188 22.12 -35.15 -14.16
C PRO A 188 20.95 -36.09 -14.54
N ARG A 189 21.24 -37.33 -14.92
CA ARG A 189 20.23 -38.31 -15.30
C ARG A 189 19.42 -38.75 -14.08
N VAL A 190 20.11 -39.06 -12.97
CA VAL A 190 19.47 -39.40 -11.70
C VAL A 190 18.65 -38.23 -11.18
N LEU A 191 19.20 -37.01 -11.24
CA LEU A 191 18.48 -35.80 -10.85
C LEU A 191 17.22 -35.58 -11.67
N ALA A 192 17.27 -35.79 -12.98
CA ALA A 192 16.13 -35.61 -13.89
C ALA A 192 14.98 -36.62 -13.62
N GLU A 193 15.26 -37.82 -13.09
CA GLU A 193 14.22 -38.78 -12.68
C GLU A 193 13.36 -38.30 -11.52
N LEU A 194 13.83 -37.34 -10.71
CA LEU A 194 13.07 -36.73 -9.64
C LEU A 194 11.98 -35.76 -10.13
N ALA A 195 11.96 -35.49 -11.43
CA ALA A 195 10.95 -34.64 -12.03
C ALA A 195 9.57 -35.27 -12.04
N ALA A 196 8.53 -34.47 -11.79
CA ALA A 196 7.14 -34.92 -11.90
C ALA A 196 6.80 -35.38 -13.33
N PRO A 197 5.79 -36.26 -13.52
CA PRO A 197 5.48 -36.86 -14.83
C PRO A 197 5.27 -35.86 -15.98
N ASN A 198 4.72 -34.69 -15.71
CA ASN A 198 4.52 -33.62 -16.69
C ASN A 198 5.83 -32.99 -17.21
N LEU A 199 6.93 -33.12 -16.48
CA LEU A 199 8.24 -32.62 -16.87
C LEU A 199 9.09 -33.70 -17.56
N ARG A 200 8.70 -34.98 -17.48
CA ARG A 200 9.44 -36.09 -18.09
C ARG A 200 9.52 -36.01 -19.61
N THR A 201 8.56 -35.37 -20.25
CA THR A 201 8.59 -35.06 -21.68
C THR A 201 9.74 -34.15 -22.10
N ARG A 202 10.38 -33.47 -21.15
CA ARG A 202 11.53 -32.57 -21.31
C ARG A 202 12.79 -33.17 -20.67
N ARG A 203 12.88 -34.49 -20.52
CA ARG A 203 13.94 -35.16 -19.76
C ARG A 203 15.35 -34.79 -20.26
N GLU A 204 15.58 -34.79 -21.56
CA GLU A 204 16.90 -34.44 -22.14
C GLU A 204 17.28 -32.99 -21.84
N VAL A 205 16.34 -32.07 -21.93
CA VAL A 205 16.56 -30.64 -21.59
C VAL A 205 16.81 -30.47 -20.11
N LEU A 206 16.17 -31.29 -19.24
CA LEU A 206 16.46 -31.30 -17.81
C LEU A 206 17.85 -31.80 -17.49
N ILE A 207 18.30 -32.88 -18.14
CA ILE A 207 19.67 -33.42 -18.02
C ILE A 207 20.67 -32.33 -18.38
N GLU A 208 20.49 -31.67 -19.51
CA GLU A 208 21.34 -30.57 -19.95
C GLU A 208 21.34 -29.41 -18.90
N ALA A 209 20.17 -29.00 -18.43
CA ALA A 209 20.03 -27.93 -17.47
C ALA A 209 20.64 -28.25 -16.09
N LEU A 210 20.72 -29.53 -15.73
CA LEU A 210 21.30 -30.02 -14.48
C LEU A 210 22.79 -30.34 -14.60
N THR A 211 23.34 -30.26 -15.79
CA THR A 211 24.76 -30.44 -16.03
C THR A 211 25.52 -29.16 -15.72
N GLY A 212 26.35 -29.19 -14.67
CA GLY A 212 27.09 -28.02 -14.19
C GLY A 212 28.16 -28.40 -13.18
N TYR A 213 28.80 -27.38 -12.60
CA TYR A 213 29.89 -27.54 -11.65
C TYR A 213 29.42 -27.23 -10.21
N PHE A 214 28.63 -28.14 -9.65
CA PHE A 214 28.07 -27.99 -8.31
C PHE A 214 29.00 -28.70 -7.29
N THR A 215 29.58 -27.94 -6.35
CA THR A 215 30.52 -28.41 -5.32
C THR A 215 29.89 -28.42 -3.94
N ASP A 216 30.62 -28.94 -2.94
CA ASP A 216 30.17 -28.92 -1.54
C ASP A 216 30.02 -27.50 -0.99
N HIS A 217 30.80 -26.54 -1.52
CA HIS A 217 30.62 -25.13 -1.19
C HIS A 217 29.24 -24.61 -1.64
N HIS A 218 28.85 -24.94 -2.88
CA HIS A 218 27.50 -24.59 -3.40
C HIS A 218 26.41 -25.32 -2.62
N ALA A 219 26.63 -26.58 -2.22
CA ALA A 219 25.68 -27.35 -1.42
C ALA A 219 25.41 -26.68 -0.06
N PHE A 220 26.47 -26.25 0.65
CA PHE A 220 26.32 -25.52 1.91
C PHE A 220 25.53 -24.24 1.77
N LEU A 221 25.85 -23.41 0.77
CA LEU A 221 25.13 -22.15 0.52
C LEU A 221 23.68 -22.41 0.10
N ALA A 222 23.44 -23.37 -0.80
CA ALA A 222 22.11 -23.71 -1.26
C ALA A 222 21.21 -24.22 -0.10
N GLN A 223 21.75 -25.07 0.78
CA GLN A 223 21.04 -25.52 1.97
C GLN A 223 20.67 -24.34 2.87
N THR A 224 21.66 -23.47 3.20
CA THR A 224 21.42 -22.29 4.02
C THR A 224 20.32 -21.37 3.46
N MET A 225 20.31 -21.18 2.13
CA MET A 225 19.28 -20.37 1.46
C MET A 225 17.91 -21.06 1.48
N LEU A 226 17.86 -22.39 1.28
CA LEU A 226 16.60 -23.16 1.38
C LEU A 226 16.02 -23.11 2.78
N ASP A 227 16.83 -23.25 3.82
CA ASP A 227 16.37 -23.17 5.20
C ASP A 227 15.73 -21.81 5.50
N ARG A 228 16.35 -20.72 5.04
CA ARG A 228 15.77 -19.36 5.17
C ARG A 228 14.47 -19.17 4.40
N ILE A 229 14.36 -19.78 3.22
CA ILE A 229 13.10 -19.78 2.43
C ILE A 229 12.00 -20.51 3.20
N ASP A 230 12.33 -21.66 3.81
CA ASP A 230 11.38 -22.48 4.58
C ASP A 230 10.96 -21.78 5.87
N GLU A 231 11.90 -21.17 6.59
CA GLU A 231 11.60 -20.33 7.77
C GLU A 231 10.67 -19.16 7.42
N ALA A 232 10.96 -18.44 6.32
CA ALA A 232 10.11 -17.34 5.85
C ALA A 232 8.71 -17.85 5.46
N THR A 233 8.60 -19.02 4.85
CA THR A 233 7.33 -19.64 4.51
C THR A 233 6.52 -20.02 5.76
N ALA A 234 7.16 -20.61 6.77
CA ALA A 234 6.53 -20.91 8.04
C ALA A 234 6.07 -19.65 8.79
N MET A 235 6.88 -18.58 8.73
CA MET A 235 6.54 -17.28 9.31
C MET A 235 5.31 -16.66 8.60
N GLU A 236 5.27 -16.69 7.26
CA GLU A 236 4.13 -16.22 6.50
C GLU A 236 2.84 -16.96 6.89
N GLN A 237 2.88 -18.28 7.06
CA GLN A 237 1.73 -19.08 7.49
C GLN A 237 1.22 -18.65 8.89
N ARG A 238 2.13 -18.42 9.85
CA ARG A 238 1.76 -17.91 11.18
C ARG A 238 1.12 -16.53 11.12
N LEU A 239 1.69 -15.64 10.29
CA LEU A 239 1.12 -14.30 10.08
C LEU A 239 -0.26 -14.37 9.42
N ASN A 240 -0.46 -15.23 8.42
CA ASN A 240 -1.76 -15.44 7.78
C ASN A 240 -2.82 -15.91 8.78
N ALA A 241 -2.50 -16.85 9.67
CA ALA A 241 -3.41 -17.29 10.71
C ALA A 241 -3.81 -16.14 11.64
N ARG A 242 -2.83 -15.34 12.08
CA ARG A 242 -3.08 -14.18 12.96
C ARG A 242 -3.88 -13.07 12.27
N ILE A 243 -3.59 -12.79 10.99
CA ILE A 243 -4.33 -11.83 10.18
C ILE A 243 -5.80 -12.29 10.04
N ALA A 244 -6.05 -13.57 9.77
CA ALA A 244 -7.40 -14.11 9.67
C ALA A 244 -8.23 -13.89 10.95
N GLU A 245 -7.61 -14.01 12.15
CA GLU A 245 -8.27 -13.70 13.42
C GLU A 245 -8.64 -12.22 13.52
N HIS A 246 -7.71 -11.31 13.17
CA HIS A 246 -7.92 -9.87 13.24
C HIS A 246 -8.91 -9.34 12.20
N ILE A 247 -9.10 -10.05 11.09
CA ILE A 247 -10.03 -9.67 10.00
C ILE A 247 -11.49 -10.02 10.34
N ARG A 248 -11.76 -10.98 11.22
CA ARG A 248 -13.13 -11.43 11.52
C ARG A 248 -14.14 -10.29 11.71
N PRO A 249 -13.84 -9.21 12.48
CA PRO A 249 -14.77 -8.09 12.64
C PRO A 249 -14.99 -7.28 11.35
N PHE A 250 -14.14 -7.45 10.35
CA PHE A 250 -14.11 -6.68 9.10
C PHE A 250 -14.33 -7.57 7.86
N GLN A 251 -14.85 -8.78 8.07
CA GLN A 251 -15.01 -9.78 7.00
C GLN A 251 -15.84 -9.23 5.84
N ARG A 252 -16.90 -8.49 6.13
CA ARG A 252 -17.74 -7.86 5.11
C ARG A 252 -16.95 -6.93 4.17
N GLN A 253 -16.05 -6.12 4.72
CA GLN A 253 -15.21 -5.21 3.92
C GLN A 253 -14.23 -5.98 3.03
N VAL A 254 -13.68 -7.09 3.51
CA VAL A 254 -12.80 -7.95 2.72
C VAL A 254 -13.56 -8.61 1.58
N GLU A 255 -14.77 -9.11 1.84
CA GLU A 255 -15.66 -9.68 0.82
C GLU A 255 -16.02 -8.66 -0.25
N LEU A 256 -16.41 -7.46 0.14
CA LEU A 256 -16.66 -6.36 -0.80
C LEU A 256 -15.44 -6.12 -1.69
N LEU A 257 -14.26 -5.93 -1.11
CA LEU A 257 -13.03 -5.69 -1.86
C LEU A 257 -12.70 -6.82 -2.85
N ALA A 258 -12.94 -8.07 -2.46
CA ALA A 258 -12.68 -9.25 -3.30
C ALA A 258 -13.59 -9.34 -4.54
N THR A 259 -14.71 -8.60 -4.59
CA THR A 259 -15.56 -8.52 -5.79
C THR A 259 -14.94 -7.69 -6.91
N ILE A 260 -13.91 -6.88 -6.62
CA ILE A 260 -13.22 -6.06 -7.62
C ILE A 260 -12.30 -6.95 -8.46
N PRO A 261 -12.41 -6.94 -9.80
CA PRO A 261 -11.50 -7.69 -10.67
C PRO A 261 -10.02 -7.37 -10.38
N GLY A 262 -9.24 -8.41 -10.10
CA GLY A 262 -7.82 -8.30 -9.79
C GLY A 262 -7.48 -8.06 -8.31
N VAL A 263 -8.46 -7.97 -7.43
CA VAL A 263 -8.27 -7.91 -5.98
C VAL A 263 -8.44 -9.31 -5.40
N SER A 264 -7.36 -9.92 -4.93
CA SER A 264 -7.36 -11.17 -4.19
C SER A 264 -7.68 -10.94 -2.71
N ALA A 265 -7.99 -11.98 -1.95
CA ALA A 265 -8.18 -11.89 -0.49
C ALA A 265 -6.99 -11.22 0.19
N HIS A 266 -5.75 -11.65 -0.14
CA HIS A 266 -4.52 -11.02 0.37
C HIS A 266 -4.44 -9.51 0.05
N THR A 267 -4.79 -9.13 -1.18
CA THR A 267 -4.83 -7.72 -1.60
C THR A 267 -5.88 -6.94 -0.82
N ALA A 268 -7.07 -7.53 -0.62
CA ALA A 268 -8.15 -6.94 0.16
C ALA A 268 -7.77 -6.68 1.62
N GLU A 269 -7.08 -7.65 2.25
CA GLU A 269 -6.55 -7.53 3.62
C GLU A 269 -5.61 -6.32 3.78
N VAL A 270 -4.67 -6.16 2.84
CA VAL A 270 -3.72 -5.03 2.88
C VAL A 270 -4.43 -3.72 2.61
N ILE A 271 -5.35 -3.66 1.64
CA ILE A 271 -6.13 -2.45 1.37
C ILE A 271 -6.91 -2.03 2.63
N LEU A 272 -7.64 -2.96 3.25
CA LEU A 272 -8.39 -2.71 4.47
C LEU A 272 -7.49 -2.22 5.60
N ALA A 273 -6.33 -2.84 5.82
CA ALA A 273 -5.38 -2.44 6.84
C ALA A 273 -4.87 -1.01 6.64
N GLU A 274 -4.71 -0.57 5.38
CA GLU A 274 -4.19 0.76 5.09
C GLU A 274 -5.26 1.86 5.10
N ILE A 275 -6.47 1.61 4.58
CA ILE A 275 -7.52 2.64 4.51
C ILE A 275 -8.47 2.61 5.72
N GLY A 276 -8.54 1.49 6.46
CA GLY A 276 -9.52 1.26 7.53
C GLY A 276 -10.88 0.82 7.00
N ALA A 277 -11.76 0.43 7.94
CA ALA A 277 -13.13 0.03 7.63
C ALA A 277 -14.09 1.24 7.57
N ASP A 278 -13.81 2.28 8.32
CA ASP A 278 -14.59 3.53 8.36
C ASP A 278 -14.12 4.51 7.28
N ILE A 279 -14.83 4.48 6.15
CA ILE A 279 -14.51 5.33 5.00
C ILE A 279 -14.92 6.79 5.18
N SER A 280 -15.75 7.12 6.19
CA SER A 280 -16.19 8.50 6.48
C SER A 280 -15.02 9.43 6.82
N ARG A 281 -13.89 8.86 7.25
CA ARG A 281 -12.62 9.57 7.47
C ARG A 281 -12.09 10.26 6.22
N PHE A 282 -12.52 9.82 5.05
CA PHE A 282 -12.21 10.46 3.77
C PHE A 282 -13.49 11.11 3.21
N PRO A 283 -13.62 12.46 3.28
CA PRO A 283 -14.84 13.16 2.91
C PRO A 283 -15.34 12.88 1.48
N SER A 284 -14.47 12.42 0.60
CA SER A 284 -14.84 11.98 -0.76
C SER A 284 -13.83 10.98 -1.31
N ALA A 285 -14.24 10.28 -2.37
CA ALA A 285 -13.36 9.37 -3.12
C ALA A 285 -12.08 10.07 -3.63
N GLY A 286 -12.18 11.36 -3.99
CA GLY A 286 -11.02 12.17 -4.39
C GLY A 286 -10.03 12.40 -3.24
N HIS A 287 -10.50 12.57 -2.00
CA HIS A 287 -9.63 12.70 -0.82
C HIS A 287 -8.87 11.40 -0.56
N LEU A 288 -9.52 10.24 -0.64
CA LEU A 288 -8.88 8.93 -0.51
C LEU A 288 -7.79 8.75 -1.59
N ALA A 289 -8.11 9.02 -2.86
CA ALA A 289 -7.18 8.88 -3.96
C ALA A 289 -5.97 9.85 -3.87
N SER A 290 -6.20 11.07 -3.37
CA SER A 290 -5.14 12.06 -3.12
C SER A 290 -4.23 11.63 -1.96
N TRP A 291 -4.81 11.15 -0.86
CA TRP A 291 -4.09 10.62 0.30
C TRP A 291 -3.22 9.42 -0.08
N ALA A 292 -3.77 8.48 -0.84
CA ALA A 292 -3.03 7.34 -1.37
C ALA A 292 -1.92 7.70 -2.38
N GLY A 293 -1.89 8.95 -2.86
CA GLY A 293 -0.89 9.43 -3.81
C GLY A 293 -1.04 8.83 -5.21
N VAL A 294 -2.26 8.53 -5.65
CA VAL A 294 -2.54 8.03 -7.01
C VAL A 294 -3.16 9.10 -7.91
N CYS A 295 -3.40 10.30 -7.39
CA CYS A 295 -3.77 11.47 -8.19
C CYS A 295 -2.55 12.11 -8.83
N PRO A 296 -2.65 12.66 -10.06
CA PRO A 296 -1.58 13.48 -10.62
C PRO A 296 -1.39 14.74 -9.75
N GLY A 297 -0.13 15.12 -9.53
CA GLY A 297 0.19 16.38 -8.86
C GLY A 297 -0.30 17.56 -9.71
N ASN A 298 -0.87 18.57 -9.08
CA ASN A 298 -1.21 19.82 -9.74
C ASN A 298 -0.02 20.77 -9.61
N TYR A 299 0.82 20.79 -10.65
CA TYR A 299 1.92 21.76 -10.81
C TYR A 299 1.60 22.60 -12.02
N GLU A 300 0.69 23.54 -11.86
CA GLU A 300 0.33 24.48 -12.92
C GLU A 300 0.85 25.87 -12.55
N SER A 301 1.63 26.46 -13.45
CA SER A 301 2.09 27.83 -13.36
C SER A 301 1.94 28.48 -14.74
N ALA A 302 1.23 29.60 -14.81
CA ALA A 302 0.99 30.38 -16.03
C ALA A 302 0.43 29.52 -17.19
N GLY A 303 -0.54 28.62 -16.91
CA GLY A 303 -1.16 27.76 -17.92
C GLY A 303 -0.28 26.59 -18.40
N LYS A 304 0.91 26.40 -17.84
CA LYS A 304 1.81 25.28 -18.15
C LYS A 304 1.83 24.28 -17.00
N SER A 305 1.53 23.02 -17.29
CA SER A 305 1.62 21.89 -16.34
C SER A 305 2.90 21.08 -16.64
N PRO A 306 4.03 21.38 -15.99
CA PRO A 306 5.32 20.76 -16.31
C PRO A 306 5.42 19.29 -15.89
N SER A 307 4.60 18.80 -14.97
CA SER A 307 4.68 17.41 -14.51
C SER A 307 3.35 16.88 -14.02
N GLY A 308 2.89 15.76 -14.58
CA GLY A 308 1.80 14.94 -14.05
C GLY A 308 2.28 13.85 -13.08
N ARG A 309 3.43 14.02 -12.41
CA ARG A 309 3.95 13.05 -11.44
C ARG A 309 3.02 12.98 -10.22
N THR A 310 2.70 11.78 -9.78
CA THR A 310 1.93 11.57 -8.54
C THR A 310 2.77 11.94 -7.32
N ARG A 311 2.10 12.39 -6.25
CA ARG A 311 2.76 12.60 -4.96
C ARG A 311 3.26 11.28 -4.36
N PRO A 312 4.26 11.31 -3.47
CA PRO A 312 4.48 10.21 -2.54
C PRO A 312 3.16 9.96 -1.81
N GLY A 313 2.78 8.74 -1.65
CA GLY A 313 1.62 8.34 -0.87
C GLY A 313 2.04 7.17 0.00
N ASP A 314 1.08 6.46 0.57
CA ASP A 314 1.37 5.25 1.31
C ASP A 314 1.99 4.18 0.38
N PRO A 315 3.25 3.74 0.62
CA PRO A 315 3.94 2.82 -0.27
C PRO A 315 3.34 1.40 -0.24
N TRP A 316 2.74 1.00 0.88
CA TRP A 316 2.12 -0.31 1.05
C TRP A 316 0.84 -0.39 0.23
N LEU A 317 -0.04 0.59 0.39
CA LEU A 317 -1.28 0.70 -0.38
C LEU A 317 -0.99 0.83 -1.88
N LYS A 318 -0.05 1.70 -2.27
CA LYS A 318 0.34 1.85 -3.69
C LYS A 318 0.91 0.56 -4.28
N GLY A 319 1.68 -0.18 -3.50
CA GLY A 319 2.25 -1.47 -3.92
C GLY A 319 1.16 -2.49 -4.24
N VAL A 320 0.24 -2.68 -3.31
CA VAL A 320 -0.85 -3.67 -3.47
C VAL A 320 -1.86 -3.24 -4.53
N LEU A 321 -2.19 -1.96 -4.65
CA LEU A 321 -3.01 -1.44 -5.75
C LEU A 321 -2.34 -1.61 -7.11
N GLY A 322 -0.99 -1.55 -7.16
CA GLY A 322 -0.22 -1.85 -8.36
C GLY A 322 -0.41 -3.30 -8.82
N GLN A 323 -0.35 -4.23 -7.89
CA GLN A 323 -0.59 -5.66 -8.15
C GLN A 323 -2.04 -5.89 -8.61
N ALA A 324 -3.02 -5.31 -7.91
CA ALA A 324 -4.44 -5.37 -8.30
C ALA A 324 -4.66 -4.82 -9.72
N ALA A 325 -4.07 -3.66 -10.04
CA ALA A 325 -4.19 -3.06 -11.37
C ALA A 325 -3.56 -3.93 -12.48
N ILE A 326 -2.41 -4.57 -12.21
CA ILE A 326 -1.76 -5.50 -13.15
C ILE A 326 -2.64 -6.74 -13.37
N SER A 327 -3.25 -7.27 -12.32
CA SER A 327 -4.17 -8.40 -12.41
C SER A 327 -5.46 -8.00 -13.16
N ALA A 328 -6.07 -6.89 -12.77
CA ALA A 328 -7.30 -6.37 -13.39
C ALA A 328 -7.15 -6.11 -14.90
N CYS A 329 -5.98 -5.61 -15.36
CA CYS A 329 -5.79 -5.35 -16.80
C CYS A 329 -5.72 -6.63 -17.65
N ARG A 330 -5.53 -7.80 -17.03
CA ARG A 330 -5.49 -9.12 -17.69
C ARG A 330 -6.84 -9.84 -17.66
N THR A 331 -7.77 -9.41 -16.82
CA THR A 331 -9.11 -10.00 -16.72
C THR A 331 -9.92 -9.67 -17.98
N LYS A 332 -10.52 -10.68 -18.62
CA LYS A 332 -11.29 -10.48 -19.85
C LYS A 332 -12.61 -9.78 -19.55
N ASP A 333 -13.10 -9.03 -20.53
CA ASP A 333 -14.44 -8.41 -20.59
C ASP A 333 -14.84 -7.53 -19.40
N THR A 334 -13.86 -6.97 -18.68
CA THR A 334 -14.09 -6.04 -17.56
C THR A 334 -13.85 -4.59 -17.96
N TYR A 335 -14.55 -3.69 -17.26
CA TYR A 335 -14.34 -2.24 -17.39
C TYR A 335 -12.90 -1.82 -17.16
N LEU A 336 -12.24 -2.37 -16.11
CA LEU A 336 -10.86 -2.03 -15.78
C LEU A 336 -9.89 -2.43 -16.90
N ALA A 337 -10.05 -3.62 -17.48
CA ALA A 337 -9.23 -4.06 -18.61
C ALA A 337 -9.45 -3.19 -19.86
N ALA A 338 -10.70 -2.84 -20.17
CA ALA A 338 -11.03 -1.96 -21.29
C ALA A 338 -10.45 -0.55 -21.06
N ARG A 339 -10.55 0.00 -19.84
CA ARG A 339 -9.94 1.27 -19.44
C ARG A 339 -8.43 1.25 -19.64
N TYR A 340 -7.75 0.19 -19.21
CA TYR A 340 -6.32 0.03 -19.43
C TYR A 340 -5.96 0.07 -20.91
N ARG A 341 -6.59 -0.78 -21.73
CA ARG A 341 -6.35 -0.86 -23.17
C ARG A 341 -6.52 0.50 -23.87
N ARG A 342 -7.54 1.27 -23.47
CA ARG A 342 -7.77 2.61 -23.98
C ARG A 342 -6.68 3.62 -23.62
N LEU A 343 -6.09 3.49 -22.43
CA LEU A 343 -5.10 4.45 -21.90
C LEU A 343 -3.67 4.11 -22.32
N VAL A 344 -3.32 2.82 -22.44
CA VAL A 344 -1.93 2.39 -22.62
C VAL A 344 -1.32 2.93 -23.91
N GLY A 345 -2.05 2.95 -25.02
CA GLY A 345 -1.57 3.45 -26.31
C GLY A 345 -1.27 4.96 -26.32
N ARG A 346 -1.94 5.76 -25.47
CA ARG A 346 -1.77 7.24 -25.43
C ARG A 346 -0.88 7.73 -24.30
N ARG A 347 -0.86 7.02 -23.16
CA ARG A 347 -0.22 7.47 -21.91
C ARG A 347 0.95 6.59 -21.49
N GLY A 348 1.12 5.43 -22.12
CA GLY A 348 2.09 4.42 -21.75
C GLY A 348 1.68 3.58 -20.54
N ARG A 349 2.35 2.43 -20.36
CA ARG A 349 1.98 1.39 -19.37
C ARG A 349 1.92 1.92 -17.94
N ARG A 350 2.94 2.65 -17.48
CA ARG A 350 3.03 3.13 -16.09
C ARG A 350 1.88 4.06 -15.72
N ARG A 351 1.57 5.05 -16.59
CA ARG A 351 0.48 6.00 -16.34
C ARG A 351 -0.90 5.33 -16.43
N ALA A 352 -1.07 4.36 -17.34
CA ALA A 352 -2.31 3.59 -17.46
C ALA A 352 -2.58 2.76 -16.20
N LEU A 353 -1.56 2.10 -15.61
CA LEU A 353 -1.69 1.36 -14.35
C LEU A 353 -2.05 2.28 -13.18
N VAL A 354 -1.42 3.45 -13.05
CA VAL A 354 -1.79 4.42 -12.01
C VAL A 354 -3.24 4.90 -12.18
N ALA A 355 -3.72 5.08 -13.40
CA ALA A 355 -5.12 5.43 -13.64
C ALA A 355 -6.09 4.30 -13.23
N LEU A 356 -5.67 3.02 -13.33
CA LEU A 356 -6.45 1.90 -12.79
C LEU A 356 -6.45 1.90 -11.26
N GLN A 357 -5.29 2.09 -10.63
CA GLN A 357 -5.19 2.21 -9.17
C GLN A 357 -6.16 3.29 -8.64
N HIS A 358 -6.17 4.45 -9.31
CA HIS A 358 -7.11 5.52 -9.00
C HIS A 358 -8.57 5.06 -9.15
N SER A 359 -8.91 4.36 -10.25
CA SER A 359 -10.28 3.87 -10.46
C SER A 359 -10.71 2.85 -9.40
N ILE A 360 -9.80 1.93 -9.03
CA ILE A 360 -10.03 0.95 -7.96
C ILE A 360 -10.35 1.67 -6.64
N LEU A 361 -9.55 2.68 -6.24
CA LEU A 361 -9.80 3.43 -5.01
C LEU A 361 -11.11 4.23 -5.02
N ILE A 362 -11.47 4.82 -6.15
CA ILE A 362 -12.77 5.49 -6.30
C ILE A 362 -13.91 4.49 -6.10
N SER A 363 -13.81 3.30 -6.71
CA SER A 363 -14.80 2.23 -6.53
C SER A 363 -14.88 1.79 -5.05
N ILE A 364 -13.74 1.54 -4.41
CA ILE A 364 -13.67 1.14 -3.00
C ILE A 364 -14.37 2.16 -2.10
N TRP A 365 -14.12 3.46 -2.31
CA TRP A 365 -14.78 4.50 -1.52
C TRP A 365 -16.31 4.43 -1.64
N HIS A 366 -16.84 4.30 -2.87
CA HIS A 366 -18.28 4.20 -3.09
C HIS A 366 -18.87 2.89 -2.55
N MET A 367 -18.14 1.79 -2.68
CA MET A 367 -18.56 0.48 -2.14
C MET A 367 -18.69 0.51 -0.62
N PHE A 368 -17.69 1.05 0.08
CA PHE A 368 -17.72 1.16 1.54
C PHE A 368 -18.76 2.17 2.03
N ALA A 369 -18.90 3.33 1.34
CA ALA A 369 -19.86 4.35 1.72
C ALA A 369 -21.32 3.92 1.57
N ARG A 370 -21.59 2.93 0.70
CA ARG A 370 -22.95 2.45 0.39
C ARG A 370 -23.18 1.00 0.82
N ASP A 371 -22.17 0.31 1.30
CA ASP A 371 -22.15 -1.15 1.58
C ASP A 371 -22.63 -2.00 0.40
N ILE A 372 -22.12 -1.74 -0.80
CA ILE A 372 -22.47 -2.45 -2.04
C ILE A 372 -21.26 -3.12 -2.66
N GLU A 373 -21.48 -4.22 -3.36
CA GLU A 373 -20.47 -4.92 -4.14
C GLU A 373 -20.03 -4.13 -5.37
N TYR A 374 -18.87 -4.49 -5.92
CA TYR A 374 -18.39 -3.92 -7.18
C TYR A 374 -19.30 -4.34 -8.33
N SER A 375 -19.88 -3.36 -9.02
CA SER A 375 -20.62 -3.58 -10.26
C SER A 375 -19.72 -3.31 -11.46
N ASP A 376 -19.37 -4.34 -12.22
CA ASP A 376 -18.56 -4.17 -13.43
C ASP A 376 -19.42 -3.64 -14.58
N LEU A 377 -19.00 -2.54 -15.16
CA LEU A 377 -19.68 -1.94 -16.31
C LEU A 377 -19.43 -2.67 -17.64
N GLY A 378 -18.58 -3.72 -17.59
CA GLY A 378 -18.22 -4.51 -18.75
C GLY A 378 -17.20 -3.86 -19.68
N GLY A 379 -16.65 -4.68 -20.59
CA GLY A 379 -15.66 -4.24 -21.58
C GLY A 379 -16.21 -3.28 -22.64
N GLY A 380 -17.51 -3.28 -22.84
CA GLY A 380 -18.23 -2.47 -23.85
C GLY A 380 -18.61 -1.05 -23.41
N ASP A 381 -18.58 -0.72 -22.11
CA ASP A 381 -19.04 0.57 -21.53
C ASP A 381 -18.51 1.80 -22.30
N PHE A 382 -17.23 1.79 -22.69
CA PHE A 382 -16.65 2.91 -23.43
C PHE A 382 -17.18 3.07 -24.86
N LEU A 383 -17.64 2.01 -25.48
CA LEU A 383 -18.25 2.05 -26.81
C LEU A 383 -19.65 2.65 -26.70
N GLU A 384 -20.40 2.26 -25.69
CA GLU A 384 -21.74 2.78 -25.42
C GLU A 384 -21.71 4.27 -25.06
N ARG A 385 -20.82 4.69 -24.17
CA ARG A 385 -20.64 6.12 -23.81
C ARG A 385 -20.14 7.00 -24.95
N THR A 386 -19.39 6.44 -25.91
CA THR A 386 -18.87 7.22 -27.05
C THR A 386 -19.94 7.44 -28.14
N GLY A 387 -21.07 6.76 -28.01
CA GLY A 387 -22.14 6.70 -29.01
C GLY A 387 -21.80 5.74 -30.16
N LYS A 388 -22.67 4.77 -30.38
CA LYS A 388 -22.49 3.71 -31.42
C LYS A 388 -22.06 4.30 -32.76
N THR A 389 -22.70 5.39 -33.20
CA THR A 389 -22.45 6.05 -34.51
C THR A 389 -21.03 6.58 -34.65
N ARG A 390 -20.45 7.19 -33.58
CA ARG A 390 -19.08 7.73 -33.62
C ARG A 390 -18.03 6.62 -33.60
N ALA A 391 -18.26 5.57 -32.79
CA ALA A 391 -17.40 4.38 -32.74
C ALA A 391 -17.42 3.66 -34.09
N THR A 392 -18.57 3.45 -34.69
CA THR A 392 -18.76 2.82 -36.00
C THR A 392 -18.01 3.59 -37.10
N ARG A 393 -18.23 4.91 -37.20
CA ARG A 393 -17.49 5.76 -38.19
C ARG A 393 -15.99 5.65 -38.06
N ARG A 394 -15.49 5.58 -36.84
CA ARG A 394 -14.02 5.44 -36.60
C ARG A 394 -13.50 4.09 -37.08
N LEU A 395 -14.21 2.98 -36.76
CA LEU A 395 -13.83 1.64 -37.19
C LEU A 395 -13.90 1.48 -38.71
N VAL A 396 -14.95 1.98 -39.36
CA VAL A 396 -15.09 2.01 -40.82
C VAL A 396 -13.94 2.80 -41.46
N SER A 397 -13.61 3.97 -40.91
CA SER A 397 -12.48 4.77 -41.41
C SER A 397 -11.14 4.06 -41.27
N GLN A 398 -10.95 3.27 -40.22
CA GLN A 398 -9.72 2.47 -40.05
C GLN A 398 -9.64 1.32 -41.07
N LEU A 399 -10.75 0.61 -41.29
CA LEU A 399 -10.81 -0.47 -42.29
C LEU A 399 -10.64 0.06 -43.72
N ASN A 400 -11.26 1.20 -44.05
CA ASN A 400 -11.05 1.83 -45.35
C ASN A 400 -9.60 2.23 -45.61
N ARG A 401 -8.86 2.70 -44.57
CA ARG A 401 -7.42 3.00 -44.67
C ARG A 401 -6.55 1.75 -44.88
N LEU A 402 -7.03 0.58 -44.46
CA LEU A 402 -6.39 -0.71 -44.70
C LEU A 402 -6.77 -1.30 -46.05
N GLY A 403 -7.52 -0.58 -46.90
CA GLY A 403 -7.91 -1.02 -48.24
C GLY A 403 -9.21 -1.84 -48.32
N TYR A 404 -9.97 -1.93 -47.21
CA TYR A 404 -11.25 -2.69 -47.20
C TYR A 404 -12.42 -1.78 -47.46
N GLN A 405 -13.33 -2.23 -48.30
CA GLN A 405 -14.66 -1.64 -48.45
C GLN A 405 -15.61 -2.24 -47.42
N VAL A 406 -16.16 -1.40 -46.52
CA VAL A 406 -16.96 -1.86 -45.38
C VAL A 406 -18.43 -1.61 -45.63
N ASN A 407 -19.22 -2.68 -45.62
CA ASN A 407 -20.68 -2.61 -45.62
C ASN A 407 -21.19 -3.07 -44.23
N LEU A 408 -22.04 -2.24 -43.61
CA LEU A 408 -22.53 -2.49 -42.24
C LEU A 408 -24.00 -2.84 -42.29
N GLN A 409 -24.35 -3.99 -41.72
CA GLN A 409 -25.77 -4.38 -41.51
C GLN A 409 -26.01 -4.36 -40.00
N PRO A 410 -27.04 -3.65 -39.50
CA PRO A 410 -27.46 -3.72 -38.11
C PRO A 410 -27.88 -5.15 -37.76
N VAL A 411 -27.38 -5.72 -36.66
CA VAL A 411 -27.91 -6.95 -36.09
C VAL A 411 -29.09 -6.53 -35.21
N GLU A 412 -30.28 -7.09 -35.46
CA GLU A 412 -31.43 -6.89 -34.59
C GLU A 412 -31.10 -7.38 -33.18
N ALA A 413 -31.34 -6.51 -32.18
CA ALA A 413 -31.13 -6.89 -30.78
C ALA A 413 -32.16 -7.96 -30.39
N THR A 414 -31.67 -9.15 -30.08
CA THR A 414 -32.42 -10.22 -29.43
C THR A 414 -32.73 -9.88 -27.99
#